data_4efe8d4f5bd2885296726d5939e5744d
#
_entry.id   4efe8d4f5bd2885296726d5939e5744d
#
_cell.length_a   1.000
_cell.length_b   1.000
_cell.length_c   1.000
_cell.angle_alpha   90.00
_cell.angle_beta   90.00
_cell.angle_gamma   90.00
#
_symmetry.space_group_name_H-M   'P 1'
#
loop_
_entity.id
_entity.type
_entity.pdbx_description
1 polymer ?
#
loop_
_entity_poly.entity_id
_entity_poly.type
_entity_poly.pdbx_seq_one_letter_code
_entity_poly.pdbx_strand_id
1 'polypeptide(L)'
;MAQVCGRAQFIPVTTRSLYQYRRIAWPAACVPRYAVTTNGGILLADGEEDPEWSAQTRELTAPWREELLRLHSRLPEAPMLRRCRMVDGLYLFAACDDVESAQAGGKFFAGQTSLDIAVSGRKVYFFPPPLNKGTAVKRLKERFQPEKTICAGDSVIDIPMLRAADLAILPNPDLLQDGNSAVLKIHQGTDRFPDFVLQSVLEELK
;
A
#
# COMPACT_ATOMS: atom_id res chain seq x y z
N MET A 1 -7.93 -12.78 14.32
CA MET A 1 -8.13 -11.30 14.30
C MET A 1 -8.53 -10.76 15.67
N ALA A 2 -9.64 -11.14 16.30
CA ALA A 2 -10.07 -10.54 17.58
C ALA A 2 -8.98 -10.50 18.67
N GLN A 3 -8.21 -11.59 18.83
CA GLN A 3 -7.09 -11.66 19.78
C GLN A 3 -5.96 -10.67 19.44
N VAL A 4 -5.68 -10.43 18.16
CA VAL A 4 -4.70 -9.44 17.74
C VAL A 4 -5.21 -8.04 18.03
N CYS A 5 -6.46 -7.72 17.62
CA CYS A 5 -7.05 -6.40 17.82
C CYS A 5 -7.22 -6.01 19.30
N GLY A 6 -7.30 -7.00 20.21
CA GLY A 6 -7.36 -6.74 21.66
C GLY A 6 -5.99 -6.52 22.32
N ARG A 7 -4.86 -6.76 21.63
CA ARG A 7 -3.51 -6.75 22.19
C ARG A 7 -2.53 -5.84 21.43
N ALA A 8 -2.85 -5.50 20.18
CA ALA A 8 -2.06 -4.64 19.32
C ALA A 8 -2.95 -3.72 18.49
N GLN A 9 -2.40 -2.58 18.09
CA GLN A 9 -3.09 -1.69 17.18
C GLN A 9 -3.00 -2.22 15.75
N PHE A 10 -4.10 -2.70 15.20
CA PHE A 10 -4.20 -3.16 13.82
C PHE A 10 -4.55 -1.99 12.90
N ILE A 11 -3.69 -1.71 11.93
CA ILE A 11 -3.87 -0.62 10.95
C ILE A 11 -3.77 -1.19 9.54
N PRO A 12 -4.88 -1.29 8.78
CA PRO A 12 -4.82 -1.61 7.36
C PRO A 12 -4.12 -0.51 6.57
N VAL A 13 -3.15 -0.89 5.71
CA VAL A 13 -2.48 0.02 4.76
C VAL A 13 -2.73 -0.49 3.35
N THR A 14 -3.52 0.23 2.55
CA THR A 14 -4.03 -0.26 1.28
C THR A 14 -3.95 0.74 0.14
N THR A 15 -3.84 0.23 -1.11
CA THR A 15 -3.99 1.02 -2.34
C THR A 15 -5.45 1.35 -2.68
N ARG A 16 -6.43 0.78 -1.96
CA ARG A 16 -7.85 1.12 -2.20
C ARG A 16 -8.06 2.61 -2.02
N SER A 17 -8.90 3.20 -2.88
CA SER A 17 -9.40 4.56 -2.66
C SER A 17 -10.22 4.61 -1.36
N LEU A 18 -10.39 5.80 -0.81
CA LEU A 18 -11.24 6.03 0.35
C LEU A 18 -12.64 5.43 0.16
N TYR A 19 -13.27 5.68 -1.00
CA TYR A 19 -14.57 5.12 -1.35
C TYR A 19 -14.57 3.58 -1.34
N GLN A 20 -13.53 2.94 -1.89
CA GLN A 20 -13.42 1.48 -1.91
C GLN A 20 -13.19 0.91 -0.51
N TYR A 21 -12.42 1.59 0.33
CA TYR A 21 -12.15 1.17 1.69
C TYR A 21 -13.42 1.22 2.56
N ARG A 22 -14.20 2.28 2.48
CA ARG A 22 -15.47 2.44 3.21
C ARG A 22 -16.52 1.36 2.91
N ARG A 23 -16.33 0.58 1.85
CA ARG A 23 -17.19 -0.58 1.49
C ARG A 23 -16.75 -1.89 2.13
N ILE A 24 -15.67 -1.92 2.88
CA ILE A 24 -15.22 -3.13 3.57
C ILE A 24 -16.10 -3.32 4.80
N ALA A 25 -16.78 -4.47 4.87
CA ALA A 25 -17.49 -4.89 6.07
C ALA A 25 -16.49 -5.52 7.05
N TRP A 26 -16.19 -4.81 8.13
CA TRP A 26 -15.34 -5.32 9.20
C TRP A 26 -16.19 -6.09 10.22
N PRO A 27 -15.70 -7.24 10.77
CA PRO A 27 -16.34 -7.86 11.94
C PRO A 27 -16.35 -6.88 13.12
N ALA A 28 -17.43 -6.82 13.87
CA ALA A 28 -17.60 -5.87 14.98
C ALA A 28 -16.44 -5.89 16.00
N ALA A 29 -15.87 -7.07 16.26
CA ALA A 29 -14.73 -7.23 17.17
C ALA A 29 -13.37 -6.75 16.59
N CYS A 30 -13.32 -6.33 15.33
CA CYS A 30 -12.08 -5.99 14.61
C CYS A 30 -12.24 -4.79 13.67
N VAL A 31 -13.11 -3.84 14.00
CA VAL A 31 -13.18 -2.57 13.26
C VAL A 31 -11.90 -1.80 13.53
N PRO A 32 -11.05 -1.54 12.53
CA PRO A 32 -9.82 -0.80 12.75
C PRO A 32 -10.14 0.65 13.16
N ARG A 33 -9.57 1.10 14.27
CA ARG A 33 -9.66 2.51 14.68
C ARG A 33 -8.96 3.42 13.69
N TYR A 34 -7.80 2.97 13.17
CA TYR A 34 -7.03 3.68 12.15
C TYR A 34 -6.90 2.84 10.89
N ALA A 35 -6.90 3.48 9.75
CA ALA A 35 -6.62 2.86 8.47
C ALA A 35 -5.94 3.85 7.52
N VAL A 36 -4.99 3.37 6.73
CA VAL A 36 -4.34 4.18 5.71
C VAL A 36 -4.77 3.70 4.34
N THR A 37 -5.42 4.55 3.58
CA THR A 37 -5.92 4.27 2.24
C THR A 37 -5.08 5.00 1.18
N THR A 38 -5.42 4.79 -0.10
CA THR A 38 -4.84 5.51 -1.22
C THR A 38 -3.31 5.44 -1.23
N ASN A 39 -2.78 4.22 -1.00
CA ASN A 39 -1.34 3.91 -0.97
C ASN A 39 -0.52 4.73 0.04
N GLY A 40 -1.12 5.14 1.15
CA GLY A 40 -0.46 5.97 2.16
C GLY A 40 -0.96 7.41 2.22
N GLY A 41 -1.84 7.78 1.29
CA GLY A 41 -2.27 9.18 1.10
C GLY A 41 -3.26 9.70 2.12
N ILE A 42 -4.16 8.85 2.62
CA ILE A 42 -5.24 9.25 3.51
C ILE A 42 -5.22 8.38 4.76
N LEU A 43 -5.13 8.99 5.92
CA LEU A 43 -5.32 8.33 7.21
C LEU A 43 -6.78 8.52 7.65
N LEU A 44 -7.40 7.44 8.05
CA LEU A 44 -8.68 7.45 8.76
C LEU A 44 -8.44 7.23 10.25
N ALA A 45 -9.11 8.00 11.08
CA ALA A 45 -9.22 7.84 12.52
C ALA A 45 -10.71 7.73 12.87
N ASP A 46 -11.13 6.61 13.47
CA ASP A 46 -12.53 6.33 13.79
C ASP A 46 -13.48 6.50 12.57
N GLY A 47 -13.00 6.18 11.36
CA GLY A 47 -13.73 6.28 10.09
C GLY A 47 -13.69 7.63 9.39
N GLU A 48 -13.20 8.68 10.06
CA GLU A 48 -13.08 10.03 9.50
C GLU A 48 -11.67 10.33 9.00
N GLU A 49 -11.56 11.16 7.97
CA GLU A 49 -10.27 11.58 7.44
C GLU A 49 -9.52 12.46 8.44
N ASP A 50 -8.24 12.14 8.65
CA ASP A 50 -7.34 13.00 9.40
C ASP A 50 -6.90 14.18 8.51
N PRO A 51 -7.29 15.43 8.85
CA PRO A 51 -7.03 16.58 7.99
C PRO A 51 -5.56 16.96 7.95
N GLU A 52 -4.82 16.74 9.03
CA GLU A 52 -3.38 17.02 9.09
C GLU A 52 -2.60 16.05 8.20
N TRP A 53 -2.91 14.74 8.30
CA TRP A 53 -2.33 13.75 7.40
C TRP A 53 -2.57 14.07 5.94
N SER A 54 -3.81 14.43 5.61
CA SER A 54 -4.20 14.78 4.24
C SER A 54 -3.51 16.06 3.75
N ALA A 55 -3.31 17.06 4.61
CA ALA A 55 -2.56 18.27 4.29
C ALA A 55 -1.09 17.96 4.00
N GLN A 56 -0.43 17.22 4.88
CA GLN A 56 0.96 16.77 4.69
C GLN A 56 1.13 15.93 3.41
N THR A 57 0.18 15.05 3.11
CA THR A 57 0.20 14.25 1.88
C THR A 57 0.13 15.14 0.64
N ARG A 58 -0.75 16.15 0.63
CA ARG A 58 -0.84 17.10 -0.50
C ARG A 58 0.46 17.89 -0.69
N GLU A 59 1.10 18.29 0.39
CA GLU A 59 2.39 18.97 0.35
C GLU A 59 3.49 18.07 -0.20
N LEU A 60 3.60 16.85 0.32
CA LEU A 60 4.59 15.86 -0.13
C LEU A 60 4.44 15.50 -1.62
N THR A 61 3.21 15.47 -2.14
CA THR A 61 2.94 15.06 -3.53
C THR A 61 2.80 16.24 -4.50
N ALA A 62 2.79 17.48 -4.00
CA ALA A 62 2.62 18.69 -4.80
C ALA A 62 3.55 18.78 -6.02
N PRO A 63 4.86 18.43 -5.93
CA PRO A 63 5.77 18.51 -7.08
C PRO A 63 5.34 17.64 -8.28
N TRP A 64 4.58 16.59 -8.07
CA TRP A 64 4.15 15.64 -9.12
C TRP A 64 2.73 15.90 -9.63
N ARG A 65 2.03 16.91 -9.11
CA ARG A 65 0.62 17.15 -9.46
C ARG A 65 0.42 17.43 -10.95
N GLU A 66 1.23 18.28 -11.52
CA GLU A 66 1.14 18.61 -12.95
C GLU A 66 1.49 17.41 -13.83
N GLU A 67 2.49 16.64 -13.42
CA GLU A 67 2.87 15.43 -14.13
C GLU A 67 1.77 14.36 -14.09
N LEU A 68 1.10 14.17 -12.94
CA LEU A 68 -0.06 13.30 -12.83
C LEU A 68 -1.17 13.70 -13.81
N LEU A 69 -1.49 15.00 -13.89
CA LEU A 69 -2.52 15.50 -14.82
C LEU A 69 -2.11 15.29 -16.29
N ARG A 70 -0.87 15.60 -16.63
CA ARG A 70 -0.31 15.38 -17.96
C ARG A 70 -0.33 13.90 -18.34
N LEU A 71 0.11 13.02 -17.43
CA LEU A 71 0.11 11.58 -17.69
C LEU A 71 -1.31 11.02 -17.78
N HIS A 72 -2.23 11.51 -16.96
CA HIS A 72 -3.64 11.08 -17.01
C HIS A 72 -4.26 11.32 -18.39
N SER A 73 -3.97 12.45 -19.05
CA SER A 73 -4.45 12.74 -20.40
C SER A 73 -3.81 11.85 -21.47
N ARG A 74 -2.61 11.31 -21.21
CA ARG A 74 -1.88 10.44 -22.12
C ARG A 74 -2.16 8.94 -21.96
N LEU A 75 -2.67 8.51 -20.81
CA LEU A 75 -2.96 7.08 -20.57
C LEU A 75 -3.82 6.44 -21.66
N PRO A 76 -4.83 7.12 -22.25
CA PRO A 76 -5.61 6.56 -23.35
C PRO A 76 -4.83 6.31 -24.65
N GLU A 77 -3.63 6.90 -24.82
CA GLU A 77 -2.75 6.66 -25.99
C GLU A 77 -2.17 5.23 -25.98
N ALA A 78 -2.11 4.58 -24.81
CA ALA A 78 -1.58 3.24 -24.64
C ALA A 78 -2.69 2.19 -24.82
N PRO A 79 -2.73 1.47 -25.97
CA PRO A 79 -3.88 0.60 -26.32
C PRO A 79 -4.03 -0.62 -25.39
N MET A 80 -2.99 -0.98 -24.63
CA MET A 80 -3.04 -2.07 -23.66
C MET A 80 -3.73 -1.65 -22.34
N LEU A 81 -3.86 -0.35 -22.07
CA LEU A 81 -4.54 0.15 -20.88
C LEU A 81 -6.04 0.25 -21.15
N ARG A 82 -6.83 -0.08 -20.15
CA ARG A 82 -8.28 0.03 -20.20
C ARG A 82 -8.73 1.11 -19.21
N ARG A 83 -9.44 0.81 -18.16
CA ARG A 83 -10.03 1.74 -17.21
C ARG A 83 -8.98 2.59 -16.48
N CYS A 84 -8.58 3.70 -17.09
CA CYS A 84 -7.65 4.66 -16.51
C CYS A 84 -8.40 5.65 -15.63
N ARG A 85 -7.87 5.94 -14.46
CA ARG A 85 -8.47 6.91 -13.55
C ARG A 85 -7.46 7.52 -12.59
N MET A 86 -7.73 8.74 -12.16
CA MET A 86 -7.14 9.36 -10.99
C MET A 86 -7.81 8.82 -9.72
N VAL A 87 -7.03 8.42 -8.73
CA VAL A 87 -7.53 7.88 -7.45
C VAL A 87 -7.31 8.92 -6.37
N ASP A 88 -8.42 9.40 -5.79
CA ASP A 88 -8.48 10.42 -4.72
C ASP A 88 -7.62 11.67 -5.00
N GLY A 89 -7.34 11.96 -6.28
CA GLY A 89 -6.48 13.08 -6.71
C GLY A 89 -4.98 12.87 -6.45
N LEU A 90 -4.53 11.67 -6.04
CA LEU A 90 -3.18 11.43 -5.55
C LEU A 90 -2.33 10.52 -6.43
N TYR A 91 -2.92 9.60 -7.17
CA TYR A 91 -2.18 8.71 -8.08
C TYR A 91 -3.03 8.24 -9.25
N LEU A 92 -2.39 7.68 -10.29
CA LEU A 92 -3.08 7.12 -11.43
C LEU A 92 -3.13 5.59 -11.38
N PHE A 93 -4.22 5.05 -11.85
CA PHE A 93 -4.49 3.64 -11.94
C PHE A 93 -4.99 3.29 -13.34
N ALA A 94 -4.49 2.19 -13.90
CA ALA A 94 -5.02 1.58 -15.10
C ALA A 94 -5.23 0.08 -14.88
N ALA A 95 -6.37 -0.44 -15.35
CA ALA A 95 -6.60 -1.87 -15.47
C ALA A 95 -6.24 -2.33 -16.88
N CYS A 96 -5.81 -3.59 -17.04
CA CYS A 96 -5.52 -4.25 -18.30
C CYS A 96 -6.31 -5.54 -18.40
N ASP A 97 -6.39 -6.10 -19.61
CA ASP A 97 -7.13 -7.35 -19.86
C ASP A 97 -6.40 -8.57 -19.26
N ASP A 98 -5.06 -8.55 -19.30
CA ASP A 98 -4.18 -9.60 -18.79
C ASP A 98 -2.92 -9.04 -18.14
N VAL A 99 -2.06 -9.91 -17.63
CA VAL A 99 -0.82 -9.56 -16.95
C VAL A 99 0.23 -9.05 -17.94
N GLU A 100 0.30 -9.62 -19.12
CA GLU A 100 1.21 -9.25 -20.20
C GLU A 100 0.95 -7.83 -20.65
N SER A 101 -0.32 -7.46 -20.85
CA SER A 101 -0.77 -6.10 -21.16
C SER A 101 -0.39 -5.11 -20.06
N ALA A 102 -0.50 -5.51 -18.79
CA ALA A 102 -0.09 -4.66 -17.66
C ALA A 102 1.42 -4.46 -17.65
N GLN A 103 2.22 -5.49 -17.88
CA GLN A 103 3.67 -5.39 -18.00
C GLN A 103 4.08 -4.52 -19.19
N ALA A 104 3.44 -4.69 -20.34
CA ALA A 104 3.67 -3.85 -21.52
C ALA A 104 3.32 -2.38 -21.23
N GLY A 105 2.21 -2.11 -20.53
CA GLY A 105 1.82 -0.77 -20.13
C GLY A 105 2.82 -0.12 -19.18
N GLY A 106 3.32 -0.85 -18.19
CA GLY A 106 4.37 -0.37 -17.32
C GLY A 106 5.66 -0.02 -18.08
N LYS A 107 6.09 -0.91 -18.99
CA LYS A 107 7.27 -0.70 -19.85
C LYS A 107 7.09 0.48 -20.81
N PHE A 108 5.90 0.66 -21.37
CA PHE A 108 5.61 1.75 -22.30
C PHE A 108 5.86 3.12 -21.68
N PHE A 109 5.50 3.31 -20.42
CA PHE A 109 5.70 4.57 -19.71
C PHE A 109 7.03 4.66 -18.96
N ALA A 110 7.81 3.58 -18.89
CA ALA A 110 9.12 3.60 -18.25
C ALA A 110 10.05 4.61 -18.93
N GLY A 111 10.67 5.47 -18.14
CA GLY A 111 11.54 6.57 -18.65
C GLY A 111 10.79 7.79 -19.25
N GLN A 112 9.44 7.74 -19.31
CA GLN A 112 8.63 8.87 -19.79
C GLN A 112 7.99 9.68 -18.66
N THR A 113 8.16 9.25 -17.42
CA THR A 113 7.61 9.87 -16.23
C THR A 113 8.58 9.74 -15.06
N SER A 114 8.54 10.70 -14.14
CA SER A 114 9.24 10.64 -12.84
C SER A 114 8.40 9.96 -11.75
N LEU A 115 7.18 9.52 -12.09
CA LEU A 115 6.33 8.74 -11.19
C LEU A 115 6.86 7.31 -11.05
N ASP A 116 6.74 6.74 -9.86
CA ASP A 116 6.99 5.33 -9.63
C ASP A 116 5.93 4.48 -10.31
N ILE A 117 6.35 3.57 -11.20
CA ILE A 117 5.45 2.66 -11.90
C ILE A 117 5.46 1.32 -11.19
N ALA A 118 4.30 0.86 -10.73
CA ALA A 118 4.12 -0.46 -10.16
C ALA A 118 3.12 -1.28 -10.96
N VAL A 119 3.49 -2.54 -11.27
CA VAL A 119 2.61 -3.51 -11.92
C VAL A 119 2.27 -4.59 -10.91
N SER A 120 0.97 -4.83 -10.72
CA SER A 120 0.48 -5.87 -9.83
C SER A 120 -0.72 -6.59 -10.48
N GLY A 121 -0.52 -7.84 -10.88
CA GLY A 121 -1.47 -8.59 -11.67
C GLY A 121 -1.83 -7.83 -12.96
N ARG A 122 -3.12 -7.62 -13.22
CA ARG A 122 -3.64 -6.90 -14.39
C ARG A 122 -3.76 -5.39 -14.18
N LYS A 123 -2.90 -4.78 -13.36
CA LYS A 123 -3.02 -3.38 -12.96
C LYS A 123 -1.68 -2.67 -13.07
N VAL A 124 -1.72 -1.44 -13.56
CA VAL A 124 -0.59 -0.52 -13.58
C VAL A 124 -0.93 0.67 -12.71
N TYR A 125 0.00 1.05 -11.87
CA TYR A 125 -0.11 2.20 -10.96
C TYR A 125 1.01 3.18 -11.25
N PHE A 126 0.72 4.47 -11.11
CA PHE A 126 1.69 5.55 -11.26
C PHE A 126 1.59 6.41 -10.00
N PHE A 127 2.57 6.29 -9.14
CA PHE A 127 2.60 6.96 -7.84
C PHE A 127 3.61 8.10 -7.82
N PRO A 128 3.29 9.26 -7.26
CA PRO A 128 4.33 10.15 -6.78
C PRO A 128 5.29 9.39 -5.85
N PRO A 129 6.62 9.50 -5.99
CA PRO A 129 7.57 8.71 -5.21
C PRO A 129 7.35 8.74 -3.69
N PRO A 130 6.98 9.88 -3.04
CA PRO A 130 6.70 9.87 -1.62
C PRO A 130 5.36 9.21 -1.25
N LEU A 131 4.47 8.94 -2.21
CA LEU A 131 3.18 8.29 -1.97
C LEU A 131 3.32 6.77 -2.02
N ASN A 132 3.81 6.18 -0.96
CA ASN A 132 3.98 4.75 -0.81
C ASN A 132 3.69 4.28 0.61
N LYS A 133 3.42 2.99 0.78
CA LYS A 133 3.08 2.39 2.07
C LYS A 133 4.22 2.48 3.11
N GLY A 134 5.47 2.55 2.67
CA GLY A 134 6.61 2.71 3.58
C GLY A 134 6.67 4.10 4.19
N THR A 135 6.45 5.15 3.39
CA THR A 135 6.31 6.52 3.90
C THR A 135 5.15 6.60 4.90
N ALA A 136 4.03 5.93 4.61
CA ALA A 136 2.91 5.87 5.54
C ALA A 136 3.31 5.21 6.87
N VAL A 137 4.01 4.07 6.84
CA VAL A 137 4.46 3.39 8.07
C VAL A 137 5.43 4.27 8.86
N LYS A 138 6.35 4.97 8.22
CA LYS A 138 7.26 5.91 8.91
C LYS A 138 6.47 7.01 9.63
N ARG A 139 5.50 7.64 8.95
CA ARG A 139 4.62 8.66 9.56
C ARG A 139 3.78 8.09 10.71
N LEU A 140 3.30 6.84 10.61
CA LEU A 140 2.60 6.16 11.70
C LEU A 140 3.54 5.90 12.89
N LYS A 141 4.80 5.49 12.64
CA LYS A 141 5.82 5.31 13.70
C LYS A 141 6.11 6.64 14.41
N GLU A 142 6.24 7.72 13.68
CA GLU A 142 6.44 9.07 14.26
C GLU A 142 5.24 9.51 15.11
N ARG A 143 4.02 9.23 14.65
CA ARG A 143 2.79 9.63 15.35
C ARG A 143 2.50 8.81 16.60
N PHE A 144 2.68 7.48 16.53
CA PHE A 144 2.27 6.57 17.60
C PHE A 144 3.41 6.06 18.47
N GLN A 145 4.66 6.21 18.03
CA GLN A 145 5.88 5.78 18.71
C GLN A 145 5.76 4.35 19.26
N PRO A 146 5.41 3.34 18.42
CA PRO A 146 5.23 1.98 18.88
C PRO A 146 6.57 1.37 19.32
N GLU A 147 6.54 0.49 20.31
CA GLU A 147 7.71 -0.31 20.70
C GLU A 147 8.16 -1.23 19.57
N LYS A 148 7.23 -1.78 18.82
CA LYS A 148 7.49 -2.68 17.69
C LYS A 148 6.46 -2.50 16.59
N THR A 149 6.94 -2.50 15.34
CA THR A 149 6.10 -2.42 14.14
C THR A 149 6.22 -3.71 13.35
N ILE A 150 5.10 -4.40 13.18
CA ILE A 150 5.00 -5.63 12.38
C ILE A 150 4.21 -5.29 11.11
N CYS A 151 4.80 -5.56 9.94
CA CYS A 151 4.13 -5.36 8.66
C CYS A 151 4.01 -6.68 7.91
N ALA A 152 2.86 -6.92 7.28
CA ALA A 152 2.62 -8.05 6.40
C ALA A 152 2.20 -7.58 5.01
N GLY A 153 2.75 -8.18 3.97
CA GLY A 153 2.45 -7.83 2.58
C GLY A 153 2.85 -8.94 1.62
N ASP A 154 2.19 -8.98 0.45
CA ASP A 154 2.32 -10.05 -0.54
C ASP A 154 2.64 -9.55 -1.95
N SER A 155 2.83 -8.26 -2.13
CA SER A 155 3.05 -7.65 -3.45
C SER A 155 4.23 -6.69 -3.49
N VAL A 156 4.68 -6.37 -4.70
CA VAL A 156 5.75 -5.38 -4.93
C VAL A 156 5.41 -3.99 -4.37
N ILE A 157 4.11 -3.65 -4.27
CA ILE A 157 3.65 -2.38 -3.72
C ILE A 157 3.83 -2.34 -2.19
N ASP A 158 3.96 -3.50 -1.54
CA ASP A 158 4.17 -3.62 -0.09
C ASP A 158 5.65 -3.51 0.30
N ILE A 159 6.57 -3.66 -0.63
CA ILE A 159 8.02 -3.63 -0.37
C ILE A 159 8.45 -2.43 0.49
N PRO A 160 8.04 -1.18 0.19
CA PRO A 160 8.42 -0.03 1.03
C PRO A 160 7.93 -0.15 2.48
N MET A 161 6.73 -0.72 2.69
CA MET A 161 6.16 -0.96 4.02
C MET A 161 6.93 -2.05 4.77
N LEU A 162 7.22 -3.16 4.10
CA LEU A 162 7.97 -4.28 4.68
C LEU A 162 9.38 -3.83 5.10
N ARG A 163 10.02 -2.97 4.30
CA ARG A 163 11.34 -2.38 4.63
C ARG A 163 11.31 -1.40 5.80
N ALA A 164 10.16 -0.79 6.09
CA ALA A 164 9.98 0.16 7.19
C ALA A 164 9.63 -0.53 8.53
N ALA A 165 9.35 -1.84 8.52
CA ALA A 165 8.97 -2.65 9.67
C ALA A 165 10.18 -3.05 10.52
N ASP A 166 9.93 -3.38 11.79
CA ASP A 166 10.88 -4.07 12.65
C ASP A 166 10.80 -5.59 12.42
N LEU A 167 9.59 -6.09 12.10
CA LEU A 167 9.32 -7.45 11.63
C LEU A 167 8.47 -7.41 10.35
N ALA A 168 8.97 -8.01 9.28
CA ALA A 168 8.26 -8.16 8.02
C ALA A 168 7.79 -9.60 7.81
N ILE A 169 6.52 -9.78 7.46
CA ILE A 169 5.89 -11.07 7.17
C ILE A 169 5.49 -11.10 5.70
N LEU A 170 6.00 -12.07 4.94
CA LEU A 170 5.81 -12.14 3.49
C LEU A 170 5.74 -13.60 3.00
N PRO A 171 5.03 -13.87 1.87
CA PRO A 171 4.90 -15.21 1.33
C PRO A 171 6.07 -15.62 0.45
N ASN A 172 6.85 -14.65 -0.08
CA ASN A 172 7.94 -14.90 -1.00
C ASN A 172 9.19 -14.10 -0.59
N PRO A 173 10.33 -14.77 -0.28
CA PRO A 173 11.57 -14.10 0.07
C PRO A 173 12.08 -13.17 -1.04
N ASP A 174 11.76 -13.45 -2.30
CA ASP A 174 12.19 -12.64 -3.45
C ASP A 174 11.67 -11.20 -3.42
N LEU A 175 10.64 -10.91 -2.62
CA LEU A 175 10.14 -9.55 -2.44
C LEU A 175 11.14 -8.62 -1.71
N LEU A 176 12.09 -9.17 -0.93
CA LEU A 176 13.02 -8.38 -0.10
C LEU A 176 14.48 -8.89 -0.20
N GLN A 177 14.97 -9.13 -1.42
CA GLN A 177 16.30 -9.70 -1.65
C GLN A 177 17.48 -8.82 -1.22
N ASP A 178 17.32 -7.48 -1.16
CA ASP A 178 18.44 -6.56 -0.92
C ASP A 178 18.20 -5.62 0.27
N GLY A 179 19.16 -5.61 1.21
CA GLY A 179 19.37 -4.51 2.16
C GLY A 179 18.23 -4.28 3.17
N ASN A 180 17.55 -5.34 3.63
CA ASN A 180 16.49 -5.20 4.61
C ASN A 180 17.05 -5.27 6.05
N SER A 181 16.71 -4.29 6.89
CA SER A 181 17.04 -4.29 8.32
C SER A 181 15.98 -4.98 9.19
N ALA A 182 14.80 -5.27 8.65
CA ALA A 182 13.74 -5.95 9.39
C ALA A 182 14.04 -7.43 9.60
N VAL A 183 13.60 -7.97 10.72
CA VAL A 183 13.52 -9.42 10.90
C VAL A 183 12.45 -9.98 9.94
N LEU A 184 12.75 -11.10 9.26
CA LEU A 184 11.85 -11.68 8.27
C LEU A 184 11.18 -12.93 8.83
N LYS A 185 9.85 -13.01 8.68
CA LYS A 185 9.07 -14.25 8.78
C LYS A 185 8.50 -14.59 7.41
N ILE A 186 8.97 -15.68 6.83
CA ILE A 186 8.60 -16.10 5.47
C ILE A 186 7.64 -17.28 5.58
N HIS A 187 6.49 -17.17 4.92
CA HIS A 187 5.51 -18.24 4.84
C HIS A 187 6.03 -19.38 3.94
N GLN A 188 6.26 -20.55 4.53
CA GLN A 188 6.73 -21.74 3.82
C GLN A 188 5.74 -22.90 3.86
N GLY A 189 4.58 -22.70 4.49
CA GLY A 189 3.55 -23.71 4.69
C GLY A 189 2.56 -23.84 3.54
N THR A 190 1.63 -24.79 3.68
CA THR A 190 0.49 -25.01 2.77
C THR A 190 -0.78 -24.32 3.25
N ASP A 191 -0.78 -23.75 4.45
CA ASP A 191 -1.85 -22.93 5.02
C ASP A 191 -1.96 -21.59 4.27
N ARG A 192 -3.05 -20.88 4.50
CA ARG A 192 -3.26 -19.58 3.85
C ARG A 192 -2.35 -18.51 4.46
N PHE A 193 -1.72 -17.69 3.64
CA PHE A 193 -0.85 -16.60 4.10
C PHE A 193 -1.49 -15.71 5.19
N PRO A 194 -2.78 -15.29 5.12
CA PRO A 194 -3.39 -14.54 6.21
C PRO A 194 -3.43 -15.27 7.56
N ASP A 195 -3.58 -16.60 7.56
CA ASP A 195 -3.58 -17.40 8.80
C ASP A 195 -2.17 -17.44 9.40
N PHE A 196 -1.15 -17.60 8.57
CA PHE A 196 0.26 -17.51 8.97
C PHE A 196 0.59 -16.13 9.56
N VAL A 197 0.11 -15.04 8.92
CA VAL A 197 0.29 -13.66 9.44
C VAL A 197 -0.29 -13.55 10.84
N LEU A 198 -1.55 -14.01 11.05
CA LEU A 198 -2.20 -13.93 12.35
C LEU A 198 -1.45 -14.73 13.43
N GLN A 199 -1.00 -15.94 13.11
CA GLN A 199 -0.23 -16.77 14.03
C GLN A 199 1.10 -16.09 14.37
N SER A 200 1.83 -15.60 13.37
CA SER A 200 3.11 -14.93 13.55
C SER A 200 3.00 -13.68 14.44
N VAL A 201 1.94 -12.89 14.26
CA VAL A 201 1.68 -11.72 15.12
C VAL A 201 1.35 -12.16 16.55
N LEU A 202 0.53 -13.18 16.74
CA LEU A 202 0.18 -13.68 18.08
C LEU A 202 1.38 -14.24 18.85
N GLU A 203 2.36 -14.81 18.16
CA GLU A 203 3.63 -15.26 18.76
C GLU A 203 4.45 -14.07 19.29
N GLU A 204 4.50 -12.97 18.55
CA GLU A 204 5.21 -11.75 18.94
C GLU A 204 4.53 -10.96 20.08
N LEU A 205 3.26 -11.25 20.35
CA LEU A 205 2.49 -10.62 21.42
C LEU A 205 2.50 -11.43 22.75
N LYS A 206 3.24 -12.53 22.82
CA LYS A 206 3.40 -13.32 24.05
C LYS A 206 4.38 -12.68 25.00
#